data_bf68c45645cb4d290d5ef9b4903e5e4a
#
_entry.id   bf68c45645cb4d290d5ef9b4903e5e4a
#
_cell.length_a   1.000
_cell.length_b   1.000
_cell.length_c   1.000
_cell.angle_alpha   90.00
_cell.angle_beta   90.00
_cell.angle_gamma   90.00
#
_symmetry.space_group_name_H-M   'P 1'
#
loop_
_entity.id
_entity.type
_entity.pdbx_description
1 polymer ?
#
loop_
_entity_poly.entity_id
_entity_poly.type
_entity_poly.pdbx_seq_one_letter_code
_entity_poly.pdbx_strand_id
1 'polypeptide(L)'
;DEMKKVTDVLMRHPQVHVLTDDIYEHLVYGDFKFVTPAQVEPNLIDRTLTMNGVSKAYAMTGWRIGYCAGPLPLIEAMTNIQSQSTSNPTSISQVAAETGLNGDQGFIREMVKAFIARQLKG
;
A
#
# COMPACT_ATOMS: atom_id res chain seq x y z
N ASP A 1 19.89 -8.55 2.21
CA ASP A 1 18.57 -7.92 2.11
C ASP A 1 18.02 -8.16 0.70
N GLU A 2 16.89 -8.89 0.61
CA GLU A 2 16.32 -9.31 -0.68
C GLU A 2 15.80 -8.13 -1.47
N MET A 3 15.13 -7.16 -0.83
CA MET A 3 14.63 -5.96 -1.48
C MET A 3 15.78 -5.16 -2.12
N LYS A 4 16.94 -5.06 -1.45
CA LYS A 4 18.12 -4.39 -2.01
C LYS A 4 18.59 -5.03 -3.33
N LYS A 5 18.57 -6.36 -3.43
CA LYS A 5 18.93 -7.05 -4.68
C LYS A 5 17.99 -6.69 -5.83
N VAL A 6 16.68 -6.58 -5.53
CA VAL A 6 15.66 -6.17 -6.51
C VAL A 6 15.90 -4.73 -6.96
N THR A 7 16.07 -3.81 -6.01
CA THR A 7 16.30 -2.40 -6.34
C THR A 7 17.62 -2.19 -7.10
N ASP A 8 18.68 -2.95 -6.81
CA ASP A 8 19.93 -2.89 -7.56
C ASP A 8 19.77 -3.32 -9.03
N VAL A 9 18.87 -4.28 -9.30
CA VAL A 9 18.52 -4.63 -10.69
C VAL A 9 17.74 -3.49 -11.34
N LEU A 10 16.74 -2.96 -10.67
CA LEU A 10 15.91 -1.85 -11.17
C LEU A 10 16.77 -0.61 -11.51
N MET A 11 17.79 -0.31 -10.69
CA MET A 11 18.71 0.81 -10.95
C MET A 11 19.53 0.64 -12.24
N ARG A 12 19.77 -0.58 -12.68
CA ARG A 12 20.44 -0.84 -13.98
C ARG A 12 19.49 -0.75 -15.18
N HIS A 13 18.18 -0.63 -14.94
CA HIS A 13 17.14 -0.59 -15.97
C HIS A 13 16.25 0.65 -15.79
N PRO A 14 16.76 1.85 -16.11
CA PRO A 14 16.05 3.11 -15.84
C PRO A 14 14.74 3.27 -16.62
N GLN A 15 14.55 2.53 -17.70
CA GLN A 15 13.32 2.51 -18.50
C GLN A 15 12.16 1.75 -17.84
N VAL A 16 12.41 1.00 -16.76
CA VAL A 16 11.39 0.21 -16.06
C VAL A 16 10.73 1.05 -14.98
N HIS A 17 9.41 1.21 -15.06
CA HIS A 17 8.60 1.75 -13.98
C HIS A 17 8.25 0.66 -12.98
N VAL A 18 8.08 1.06 -11.72
CA VAL A 18 7.80 0.14 -10.61
C VAL A 18 6.38 0.39 -10.11
N LEU A 19 5.63 -0.68 -9.91
CA LEU A 19 4.37 -0.65 -9.19
C LEU A 19 4.47 -1.60 -8.01
N THR A 20 4.24 -1.09 -6.79
CA THR A 20 4.21 -1.89 -5.57
C THR A 20 2.80 -1.96 -5.01
N ASP A 21 2.44 -3.11 -4.46
CA ASP A 21 1.18 -3.29 -3.74
C ASP A 21 1.50 -3.58 -2.28
N ASP A 22 1.39 -2.52 -1.45
CA ASP A 22 1.84 -2.52 -0.06
C ASP A 22 0.66 -2.77 0.91
N ILE A 23 -0.46 -3.30 0.41
CA ILE A 23 -1.72 -3.43 1.17
C ILE A 23 -1.60 -4.27 2.45
N TYR A 24 -0.54 -5.06 2.58
CA TYR A 24 -0.24 -5.88 3.75
C TYR A 24 0.86 -5.32 4.66
N GLU A 25 1.30 -4.07 4.47
CA GLU A 25 2.43 -3.47 5.20
C GLU A 25 2.31 -3.57 6.73
N HIS A 26 1.09 -3.49 7.25
CA HIS A 26 0.81 -3.57 8.68
C HIS A 26 0.51 -4.99 9.19
N LEU A 27 0.35 -5.97 8.29
CA LEU A 27 0.01 -7.36 8.62
C LEU A 27 1.26 -8.25 8.53
N VAL A 28 2.25 -7.93 9.32
CA VAL A 28 3.54 -8.63 9.36
C VAL A 28 3.66 -9.47 10.63
N TYR A 29 4.38 -10.60 10.54
CA TYR A 29 4.52 -11.59 11.59
C TYR A 29 5.98 -11.77 12.00
N GLY A 30 6.20 -12.07 13.28
CA GLY A 30 7.54 -12.28 13.82
C GLY A 30 8.40 -11.01 13.73
N ASP A 31 9.67 -11.20 13.42
CA ASP A 31 10.66 -10.10 13.33
C ASP A 31 10.76 -9.48 11.93
N PHE A 32 9.83 -9.82 11.03
CA PHE A 32 9.83 -9.27 9.69
C PHE A 32 9.58 -7.77 9.72
N LYS A 33 10.41 -7.02 8.99
CA LYS A 33 10.23 -5.59 8.78
C LYS A 33 9.84 -5.34 7.33
N PHE A 34 8.66 -4.80 7.14
CA PHE A 34 8.21 -4.37 5.83
C PHE A 34 9.02 -3.15 5.37
N VAL A 35 9.41 -3.14 4.10
CA VAL A 35 10.07 -2.01 3.45
C VAL A 35 9.60 -1.91 2.00
N THR A 36 9.42 -0.69 1.51
CA THR A 36 9.08 -0.45 0.10
C THR A 36 10.37 -0.31 -0.74
N PRO A 37 10.30 -0.55 -2.07
CA PRO A 37 11.45 -0.29 -2.95
C PRO A 37 11.98 1.13 -2.85
N ALA A 38 11.11 2.14 -2.77
CA ALA A 38 11.50 3.54 -2.66
C ALA A 38 12.14 3.91 -1.31
N GLN A 39 11.83 3.17 -0.24
CA GLN A 39 12.54 3.32 1.05
C GLN A 39 13.95 2.75 1.00
N VAL A 40 14.14 1.63 0.31
CA VAL A 40 15.44 0.96 0.17
C VAL A 40 16.34 1.68 -0.82
N GLU A 41 15.76 2.22 -1.90
CA GLU A 41 16.46 2.96 -2.95
C GLU A 41 15.67 4.23 -3.34
N PRO A 42 15.94 5.37 -2.70
CA PRO A 42 15.21 6.61 -2.92
C PRO A 42 15.22 7.12 -4.37
N ASN A 43 16.21 6.77 -5.17
CA ASN A 43 16.28 7.16 -6.59
C ASN A 43 15.20 6.46 -7.45
N LEU A 44 14.46 5.52 -6.89
CA LEU A 44 13.31 4.91 -7.56
C LEU A 44 12.02 5.72 -7.42
N ILE A 45 11.96 6.72 -6.53
CA ILE A 45 10.71 7.42 -6.18
C ILE A 45 10.02 8.05 -7.39
N ASP A 46 10.81 8.62 -8.32
CA ASP A 46 10.29 9.32 -9.51
C ASP A 46 9.74 8.38 -10.59
N ARG A 47 9.80 7.08 -10.39
CA ARG A 47 9.25 6.05 -11.30
C ARG A 47 8.57 4.90 -10.57
N THR A 48 8.22 5.11 -9.31
CA THR A 48 7.48 4.13 -8.50
C THR A 48 6.07 4.64 -8.20
N LEU A 49 5.07 3.80 -8.50
CA LEU A 49 3.71 3.93 -8.02
C LEU A 49 3.52 2.97 -6.85
N THR A 50 3.32 3.50 -5.66
CA THR A 50 3.01 2.71 -4.47
C THR A 50 1.50 2.67 -4.28
N MET A 51 0.92 1.48 -4.30
CA MET A 51 -0.49 1.24 -4.01
C MET A 51 -0.67 0.71 -2.61
N ASN A 52 -1.77 1.11 -1.98
CA ASN A 52 -2.18 0.65 -0.66
C ASN A 52 -3.69 0.75 -0.51
N GLY A 53 -4.23 0.39 0.63
CA GLY A 53 -5.66 0.48 0.88
C GLY A 53 -6.07 0.07 2.28
N VAL A 54 -7.31 0.37 2.62
CA VAL A 54 -7.87 0.08 3.95
C VAL A 54 -8.47 -1.33 4.06
N SER A 55 -8.51 -2.08 2.97
CA SER A 55 -9.20 -3.38 2.91
C SER A 55 -8.67 -4.41 3.91
N LYS A 56 -7.34 -4.46 4.11
CA LYS A 56 -6.68 -5.51 4.90
C LYS A 56 -6.37 -5.07 6.32
N ALA A 57 -5.49 -4.11 6.47
CA ALA A 57 -5.05 -3.61 7.79
C ALA A 57 -6.21 -3.02 8.62
N TYR A 58 -7.22 -2.47 7.97
CA TYR A 58 -8.38 -1.85 8.62
C TYR A 58 -9.64 -2.74 8.58
N ALA A 59 -9.53 -3.99 8.08
CA ALA A 59 -10.67 -4.90 7.91
C ALA A 59 -11.84 -4.30 7.12
N MET A 60 -11.56 -3.42 6.16
CA MET A 60 -12.54 -2.61 5.41
C MET A 60 -12.72 -3.10 3.96
N THR A 61 -12.72 -4.41 3.72
CA THR A 61 -12.85 -4.97 2.36
C THR A 61 -14.12 -4.53 1.66
N GLY A 62 -15.24 -4.46 2.35
CA GLY A 62 -16.55 -4.06 1.81
C GLY A 62 -16.65 -2.57 1.45
N TRP A 63 -15.78 -1.73 1.98
CA TRP A 63 -15.80 -0.29 1.73
C TRP A 63 -15.19 0.12 0.39
N ARG A 64 -14.43 -0.77 -0.24
CA ARG A 64 -13.87 -0.62 -1.59
C ARG A 64 -12.99 0.63 -1.76
N ILE A 65 -12.06 0.89 -0.81
CA ILE A 65 -11.13 2.00 -0.86
C ILE A 65 -9.70 1.49 -0.97
N GLY A 66 -9.02 1.97 -2.00
CA GLY A 66 -7.58 1.94 -2.18
C GLY A 66 -7.07 3.34 -2.50
N TYR A 67 -5.80 3.54 -2.35
CA TYR A 67 -5.10 4.78 -2.68
C TYR A 67 -3.70 4.48 -3.22
N CYS A 68 -3.11 5.44 -3.89
CA CYS A 68 -1.75 5.32 -4.37
C CYS A 68 -1.01 6.65 -4.29
N ALA A 69 0.30 6.55 -4.25
CA ALA A 69 1.22 7.68 -4.33
C ALA A 69 2.29 7.39 -5.39
N GLY A 70 2.68 8.43 -6.14
CA GLY A 70 3.66 8.27 -7.20
C GLY A 70 3.95 9.58 -7.91
N PRO A 71 4.70 9.55 -9.03
CA PRO A 71 5.04 10.72 -9.80
C PRO A 71 3.79 11.49 -10.26
N LEU A 72 3.79 12.83 -10.09
CA LEU A 72 2.64 13.66 -10.40
C LEU A 72 2.05 13.44 -11.81
N PRO A 73 2.85 13.36 -12.89
CA PRO A 73 2.29 13.13 -14.22
C PRO A 73 1.51 11.81 -14.35
N LEU A 74 1.95 10.77 -13.62
CA LEU A 74 1.26 9.48 -13.60
C LEU A 74 -0.06 9.57 -12.83
N ILE A 75 -0.05 10.22 -11.67
CA ILE A 75 -1.26 10.44 -10.86
C ILE A 75 -2.31 11.27 -11.62
N GLU A 76 -1.87 12.32 -12.32
CA GLU A 76 -2.76 13.14 -13.16
C GLU A 76 -3.39 12.32 -14.30
N ALA A 77 -2.60 11.50 -14.99
CA ALA A 77 -3.10 10.63 -16.06
C ALA A 77 -4.11 9.60 -15.51
N MET A 78 -3.83 8.97 -14.36
CA MET A 78 -4.74 8.05 -13.69
C MET A 78 -6.05 8.73 -13.27
N THR A 79 -5.96 9.94 -12.71
CA THR A 79 -7.13 10.74 -12.32
C THR A 79 -8.01 11.07 -13.51
N ASN A 80 -7.41 11.44 -14.66
CA ASN A 80 -8.14 11.71 -15.89
C ASN A 80 -8.89 10.46 -16.39
N ILE A 81 -8.24 9.31 -16.40
CA ILE A 81 -8.88 8.04 -16.80
C ILE A 81 -10.01 7.67 -15.83
N GLN A 82 -9.77 7.76 -14.54
CA GLN A 82 -10.77 7.45 -13.51
C GLN A 82 -11.99 8.36 -13.61
N SER A 83 -11.80 9.66 -13.84
CA SER A 83 -12.89 10.63 -13.97
C SER A 83 -13.85 10.31 -15.13
N GLN A 84 -13.36 9.67 -16.20
CA GLN A 84 -14.15 9.26 -17.35
C GLN A 84 -14.75 7.84 -17.22
N SER A 85 -14.38 7.10 -16.19
CA SER A 85 -14.81 5.72 -15.96
C SER A 85 -15.71 5.62 -14.72
N THR A 86 -15.11 5.53 -13.52
CA THR A 86 -15.83 5.34 -12.26
C THR A 86 -16.06 6.62 -11.48
N SER A 87 -15.54 7.73 -11.97
CA SER A 87 -15.49 9.07 -11.35
C SER A 87 -14.65 9.08 -10.08
N ASN A 88 -15.15 8.52 -8.98
CA ASN A 88 -14.43 8.40 -7.71
C ASN A 88 -15.10 7.34 -6.80
N PRO A 89 -14.45 6.88 -5.72
CA PRO A 89 -15.12 6.08 -4.70
C PRO A 89 -16.24 6.84 -4.01
N THR A 90 -17.20 6.13 -3.43
CA THR A 90 -18.29 6.78 -2.68
C THR A 90 -17.77 7.61 -1.50
N SER A 91 -18.33 8.79 -1.29
CA SER A 91 -17.89 9.74 -0.26
C SER A 91 -17.95 9.17 1.16
N ILE A 92 -18.95 8.35 1.46
CA ILE A 92 -19.07 7.67 2.76
C ILE A 92 -17.86 6.77 3.02
N SER A 93 -17.41 6.01 2.00
CA SER A 93 -16.24 5.16 2.11
C SER A 93 -14.95 5.97 2.26
N GLN A 94 -14.85 7.11 1.60
CA GLN A 94 -13.69 8.00 1.72
C GLN A 94 -13.57 8.54 3.15
N VAL A 95 -14.65 9.05 3.73
CA VAL A 95 -14.67 9.54 5.13
C VAL A 95 -14.36 8.43 6.12
N ALA A 96 -14.90 7.23 5.91
CA ALA A 96 -14.59 6.08 6.75
C ALA A 96 -13.11 5.68 6.68
N ALA A 97 -12.52 5.69 5.48
CA ALA A 97 -11.09 5.42 5.28
C ALA A 97 -10.21 6.48 5.93
N GLU A 98 -10.52 7.76 5.73
CA GLU A 98 -9.83 8.89 6.37
C GLU A 98 -9.87 8.77 7.90
N THR A 99 -11.04 8.46 8.46
CA THR A 99 -11.20 8.24 9.90
C THR A 99 -10.34 7.07 10.40
N GLY A 100 -10.29 5.96 9.65
CA GLY A 100 -9.46 4.81 9.99
C GLY A 100 -7.97 5.13 9.94
N LEU A 101 -7.51 5.82 8.90
CA LEU A 101 -6.11 6.19 8.71
C LEU A 101 -5.60 7.20 9.76
N ASN A 102 -6.44 8.14 10.18
CA ASN A 102 -6.09 9.17 11.16
C ASN A 102 -6.41 8.78 12.61
N GLY A 103 -7.14 7.68 12.82
CA GLY A 103 -7.55 7.22 14.14
C GLY A 103 -6.47 6.42 14.88
N ASP A 104 -6.84 5.87 16.04
CA ASP A 104 -5.95 4.98 16.80
C ASP A 104 -5.65 3.70 16.01
N GLN A 105 -4.37 3.39 15.87
CA GLN A 105 -3.88 2.21 15.16
C GLN A 105 -3.72 0.98 16.07
N GLY A 106 -4.10 1.07 17.34
CA GLY A 106 -3.95 0.01 18.33
C GLY A 106 -4.65 -1.28 17.93
N PHE A 107 -5.85 -1.17 17.33
CA PHE A 107 -6.63 -2.34 16.90
C PHE A 107 -5.93 -3.19 15.84
N ILE A 108 -5.07 -2.61 14.99
CA ILE A 108 -4.30 -3.35 13.98
C ILE A 108 -3.36 -4.34 14.68
N ARG A 109 -2.68 -3.90 15.74
CA ARG A 109 -1.79 -4.76 16.52
C ARG A 109 -2.54 -5.92 17.19
N GLU A 110 -3.73 -5.65 17.73
CA GLU A 110 -4.58 -6.70 18.32
C GLU A 110 -5.05 -7.71 17.26
N MET A 111 -5.43 -7.24 16.09
CA MET A 111 -5.80 -8.09 14.96
C MET A 111 -4.64 -8.97 14.50
N VAL A 112 -3.42 -8.43 14.39
CA VAL A 112 -2.21 -9.19 14.04
C VAL A 112 -1.94 -10.28 15.08
N LYS A 113 -2.05 -9.98 16.38
CA LYS A 113 -1.93 -11.01 17.45
C LYS A 113 -2.94 -12.14 17.28
N ALA A 114 -4.19 -11.80 16.95
CA ALA A 114 -5.24 -12.80 16.72
C ALA A 114 -4.94 -13.68 15.50
N PHE A 115 -4.38 -13.13 14.42
CA PHE A 115 -3.96 -13.89 13.24
C PHE A 115 -2.81 -14.84 13.55
N ILE A 116 -1.77 -14.37 14.26
CA ILE A 116 -0.66 -15.20 14.71
C ILE A 116 -1.17 -16.38 15.56
N ALA A 117 -2.06 -16.10 16.53
CA ALA A 117 -2.63 -17.14 17.39
C ALA A 117 -3.44 -18.20 16.63
N ARG A 118 -4.06 -17.82 15.49
CA ARG A 118 -4.78 -18.77 14.62
C ARG A 118 -3.83 -19.59 13.74
N GLN A 119 -2.80 -18.98 13.20
CA GLN A 119 -1.79 -19.65 12.38
C GLN A 119 -1.07 -20.78 13.15
N LEU A 120 -0.82 -20.58 14.45
CA LEU A 120 -0.16 -21.56 15.30
C LEU A 120 -1.07 -22.74 15.69
N LYS A 121 -2.35 -22.69 15.38
CA LYS A 121 -3.33 -23.76 15.72
C LYS A 121 -3.70 -24.65 14.53
N GLY A 122 -3.27 -24.32 13.33
CA GLY A 122 -3.47 -25.09 12.10
C GLY A 122 -2.20 -25.77 11.65
#